data_04974047042c74be630e7d3791e595ee
#
_entry.id   04974047042c74be630e7d3791e595ee
#
_cell.length_a   1.000
_cell.length_b   1.000
_cell.length_c   1.000
_cell.angle_alpha   90.00
_cell.angle_beta   90.00
_cell.angle_gamma   90.00
#
_symmetry.space_group_name_H-M   'P 1'
#
loop_
_entity.id
_entity.type
_entity.pdbx_description
1 polymer ?
#
loop_
_entity_poly.entity_id
_entity_poly.type
_entity_poly.pdbx_seq_one_letter_code
_entity_poly.pdbx_strand_id
1 'polypeptide(L)'
;ISLLQRYQISGALAFDIGTGLGAFLPKMCSLFKSVIAIDNANKIIKECKNRMAEHNLTNVAFREGDTNNLKEYRGQIDFIALNMVLHHNPDPLKIIKDCATALSSNGYLLITELCSHEQEWAKKSCGDFWLGFEPDTIKVWAESVQMEKIESVFINQRNGFKTQIHIFKKYKD
;
A
#
# COMPACT_ATOMS: atom_id res chain seq x y z
N ILE A 1 -9.13 -14.52 9.58
CA ILE A 1 -7.66 -14.48 9.55
C ILE A 1 -7.26 -13.49 8.47
N SER A 2 -6.45 -12.47 8.81
CA SER A 2 -5.96 -11.52 7.82
C SER A 2 -5.05 -12.22 6.81
N LEU A 3 -4.97 -11.69 5.57
CA LEU A 3 -4.06 -12.22 4.55
C LEU A 3 -2.61 -12.27 5.06
N LEU A 4 -2.17 -11.26 5.80
CA LEU A 4 -0.82 -11.23 6.36
C LEU A 4 -0.54 -12.39 7.32
N GLN A 5 -1.52 -12.77 8.13
CA GLN A 5 -1.38 -13.92 9.02
C GLN A 5 -1.39 -15.25 8.27
N ARG A 6 -2.23 -15.38 7.23
CA ARG A 6 -2.29 -16.58 6.37
C ARG A 6 -0.93 -16.89 5.76
N TYR A 7 -0.23 -15.87 5.29
CA TYR A 7 1.08 -16.01 4.66
C TYR A 7 2.24 -15.80 5.62
N GLN A 8 1.98 -15.69 6.94
CA GLN A 8 2.98 -15.46 7.99
C GLN A 8 3.90 -14.26 7.67
N ILE A 9 3.30 -13.20 7.08
CA ILE A 9 4.04 -12.00 6.71
C ILE A 9 4.34 -11.18 7.95
N SER A 10 5.63 -11.06 8.26
CA SER A 10 6.19 -10.27 9.36
C SER A 10 7.64 -9.93 9.04
N GLY A 11 8.27 -9.05 9.79
CA GLY A 11 9.65 -8.69 9.51
C GLY A 11 10.20 -7.56 10.38
N ALA A 12 11.32 -7.01 9.95
CA ALA A 12 11.98 -5.92 10.64
C ALA A 12 11.39 -4.56 10.26
N LEU A 13 11.17 -4.31 8.97
CA LEU A 13 10.79 -2.99 8.46
C LEU A 13 9.60 -3.08 7.51
N ALA A 14 8.58 -2.26 7.76
CA ALA A 14 7.43 -2.11 6.88
C ALA A 14 7.09 -0.64 6.59
N PHE A 15 6.51 -0.39 5.42
CA PHE A 15 6.05 0.91 4.99
C PHE A 15 4.55 0.89 4.66
N ASP A 16 3.84 1.90 5.14
CA ASP A 16 2.45 2.20 4.75
C ASP A 16 2.45 3.50 3.93
N ILE A 17 2.34 3.37 2.61
CA ILE A 17 2.38 4.50 1.67
C ILE A 17 0.96 4.95 1.37
N GLY A 18 0.70 6.26 1.55
CA GLY A 18 -0.65 6.80 1.53
C GLY A 18 -1.42 6.36 2.77
N THR A 19 -0.80 6.47 3.94
CA THR A 19 -1.32 5.93 5.20
C THR A 19 -2.69 6.52 5.60
N GLY A 20 -3.05 7.70 5.08
CA GLY A 20 -4.29 8.37 5.43
C GLY A 20 -4.44 8.52 6.94
N LEU A 21 -5.56 8.08 7.50
CA LEU A 21 -5.83 8.12 8.94
C LEU A 21 -5.27 6.91 9.71
N GLY A 22 -4.43 6.08 9.09
CA GLY A 22 -3.68 5.02 9.75
C GLY A 22 -4.47 3.77 10.11
N ALA A 23 -5.58 3.48 9.42
CA ALA A 23 -6.44 2.33 9.74
C ALA A 23 -5.70 0.98 9.72
N PHE A 24 -4.63 0.85 8.93
CA PHE A 24 -3.85 -0.38 8.81
C PHE A 24 -2.65 -0.44 9.79
N LEU A 25 -2.23 0.69 10.34
CA LEU A 25 -1.04 0.80 11.20
C LEU A 25 -1.06 -0.11 12.45
N PRO A 26 -2.17 -0.23 13.22
CA PRO A 26 -2.18 -1.11 14.38
C PRO A 26 -1.84 -2.56 14.02
N LYS A 27 -2.34 -3.02 12.86
CA LYS A 27 -2.04 -4.37 12.37
C LYS A 27 -0.58 -4.51 11.93
N MET A 28 -0.06 -3.53 11.20
CA MET A 28 1.35 -3.53 10.78
C MET A 28 2.29 -3.49 11.98
N CYS A 29 2.03 -2.62 12.96
CA CYS A 29 2.83 -2.52 14.18
C CYS A 29 2.85 -3.81 15.01
N SER A 30 1.83 -4.65 14.93
CA SER A 30 1.80 -5.95 15.59
C SER A 30 2.64 -7.03 14.88
N LEU A 31 3.04 -6.83 13.63
CA LEU A 31 3.73 -7.80 12.79
C LEU A 31 5.19 -7.42 12.45
N PHE A 32 5.50 -6.14 12.52
CA PHE A 32 6.82 -5.62 12.14
C PHE A 32 7.48 -4.89 13.30
N LYS A 33 8.82 -4.99 13.39
CA LYS A 33 9.58 -4.33 14.47
C LYS A 33 9.56 -2.81 14.32
N SER A 34 9.53 -2.30 13.09
CA SER A 34 9.46 -0.87 12.77
C SER A 34 8.54 -0.65 11.59
N VAL A 35 7.70 0.37 11.68
CA VAL A 35 6.77 0.78 10.63
C VAL A 35 7.02 2.25 10.30
N ILE A 36 7.02 2.58 9.00
CA ILE A 36 7.08 3.98 8.54
C ILE A 36 5.80 4.27 7.77
N ALA A 37 5.02 5.22 8.30
CA ALA A 37 3.80 5.70 7.69
C ALA A 37 4.08 6.97 6.88
N ILE A 38 3.75 6.96 5.59
CA ILE A 38 3.99 8.08 4.67
C ILE A 38 2.67 8.55 4.07
N ASP A 39 2.49 9.87 4.00
CA ASP A 39 1.45 10.54 3.23
C ASP A 39 1.98 11.85 2.68
N ASN A 40 1.50 12.28 1.53
CA ASN A 40 1.96 13.52 0.89
C ASN A 40 1.33 14.79 1.48
N ALA A 41 0.33 14.65 2.33
CA ALA A 41 -0.36 15.76 3.00
C ALA A 41 0.05 15.84 4.48
N ASN A 42 0.82 16.88 4.83
CA ASN A 42 1.28 17.11 6.20
C ASN A 42 0.12 17.15 7.22
N LYS A 43 -1.03 17.72 6.82
CA LYS A 43 -2.22 17.75 7.66
C LYS A 43 -2.71 16.33 7.99
N ILE A 44 -2.73 15.44 7.01
CA ILE A 44 -3.13 14.04 7.18
C ILE A 44 -2.15 13.31 8.10
N ILE A 45 -0.84 13.51 7.93
CA ILE A 45 0.18 12.92 8.81
C ILE A 45 -0.01 13.35 10.26
N LYS A 46 -0.30 14.64 10.51
CA LYS A 46 -0.56 15.15 11.88
C LYS A 46 -1.81 14.51 12.48
N GLU A 47 -2.90 14.43 11.71
CA GLU A 47 -4.14 13.82 12.15
C GLU A 47 -3.97 12.31 12.41
N CYS A 48 -3.29 11.59 11.51
CA CYS A 48 -2.93 10.19 11.67
C CYS A 48 -2.14 9.96 12.96
N LYS A 49 -1.10 10.75 13.21
CA LYS A 49 -0.27 10.66 14.41
C LYS A 49 -1.10 10.86 15.67
N ASN A 50 -1.98 11.86 15.71
CA ASN A 50 -2.86 12.12 16.86
C ASN A 50 -3.79 10.94 17.11
N ARG A 51 -4.41 10.40 16.05
CA ARG A 51 -5.30 9.24 16.14
C ARG A 51 -4.58 7.99 16.62
N MET A 52 -3.36 7.75 16.14
CA MET A 52 -2.57 6.57 16.53
C MET A 52 -1.99 6.68 17.94
N ALA A 53 -1.90 7.88 18.52
CA ALA A 53 -1.49 8.05 19.91
C ALA A 53 -2.41 7.29 20.90
N GLU A 54 -3.71 7.20 20.61
CA GLU A 54 -4.69 6.44 21.40
C GLU A 54 -4.44 4.92 21.39
N HIS A 55 -3.74 4.42 20.36
CA HIS A 55 -3.40 3.00 20.23
C HIS A 55 -2.10 2.60 20.93
N ASN A 56 -1.39 3.55 21.57
CA ASN A 56 -0.11 3.30 22.23
C ASN A 56 0.94 2.63 21.34
N LEU A 57 0.96 2.94 20.04
CA LEU A 57 1.93 2.40 19.09
C LEU A 57 3.28 3.06 19.32
N THR A 58 4.31 2.26 19.63
CA THR A 58 5.67 2.74 19.94
C THR A 58 6.67 2.52 18.82
N ASN A 59 6.30 1.73 17.80
CA ASN A 59 7.19 1.30 16.72
C ASN A 59 6.79 1.85 15.35
N VAL A 60 6.09 2.98 15.30
CA VAL A 60 5.72 3.69 14.07
C VAL A 60 6.34 5.08 14.01
N ALA A 61 6.94 5.41 12.86
CA ALA A 61 7.39 6.74 12.49
C ALA A 61 6.49 7.33 11.40
N PHE A 62 6.18 8.62 11.49
CA PHE A 62 5.31 9.32 10.53
C PHE A 62 6.16 10.29 9.71
N ARG A 63 6.01 10.27 8.40
CA ARG A 63 6.76 11.12 7.45
C ARG A 63 5.84 11.70 6.38
N GLU A 64 6.02 12.98 6.10
CA GLU A 64 5.46 13.58 4.89
C GLU A 64 6.30 13.16 3.68
N GLY A 65 5.66 12.73 2.58
CA GLY A 65 6.35 12.33 1.37
C GLY A 65 5.55 11.37 0.48
N ASP A 66 6.27 10.73 -0.42
CA ASP A 66 5.76 9.76 -1.39
C ASP A 66 6.76 8.61 -1.61
N THR A 67 6.61 7.87 -2.71
CA THR A 67 7.53 6.76 -3.05
C THR A 67 8.97 7.19 -3.34
N ASN A 68 9.26 8.48 -3.54
CA ASN A 68 10.63 8.95 -3.66
C ASN A 68 11.42 8.74 -2.36
N ASN A 69 10.75 8.72 -1.22
CA ASN A 69 11.37 8.43 0.08
C ASN A 69 11.86 6.96 0.19
N LEU A 70 11.43 6.07 -0.70
CA LEU A 70 11.86 4.68 -0.72
C LEU A 70 13.29 4.50 -1.26
N LYS A 71 13.85 5.49 -1.96
CA LYS A 71 15.18 5.41 -2.59
C LYS A 71 16.30 5.09 -1.61
N GLU A 72 16.16 5.56 -0.35
CA GLU A 72 17.13 5.32 0.71
C GLU A 72 17.09 3.87 1.25
N TYR A 73 16.03 3.12 0.95
CA TYR A 73 15.75 1.79 1.51
C TYR A 73 15.88 0.67 0.49
N ARG A 74 16.64 0.87 -0.58
CA ARG A 74 16.78 -0.11 -1.67
C ARG A 74 17.13 -1.50 -1.12
N GLY A 75 16.27 -2.48 -1.38
CA GLY A 75 16.46 -3.87 -0.97
C GLY A 75 16.37 -4.13 0.55
N GLN A 76 15.77 -3.22 1.33
CA GLN A 76 15.79 -3.29 2.80
C GLN A 76 14.41 -3.49 3.44
N ILE A 77 13.33 -3.29 2.70
CA ILE A 77 11.98 -3.29 3.26
C ILE A 77 11.36 -4.68 3.12
N ASP A 78 10.83 -5.23 4.21
CA ASP A 78 10.19 -6.55 4.20
C ASP A 78 8.75 -6.51 3.69
N PHE A 79 8.07 -5.37 3.88
CA PHE A 79 6.66 -5.22 3.50
C PHE A 79 6.31 -3.78 3.16
N ILE A 80 5.59 -3.59 2.06
CA ILE A 80 5.01 -2.30 1.68
C ILE A 80 3.51 -2.49 1.46
N ALA A 81 2.70 -1.58 2.04
CA ALA A 81 1.29 -1.44 1.74
C ALA A 81 1.04 -0.20 0.90
N LEU A 82 0.25 -0.35 -0.17
CA LEU A 82 -0.36 0.71 -0.97
C LEU A 82 -1.88 0.60 -0.82
N ASN A 83 -2.47 1.48 -0.02
CA ASN A 83 -3.88 1.39 0.34
C ASN A 83 -4.65 2.53 -0.31
N MET A 84 -5.34 2.27 -1.41
CA MET A 84 -6.10 3.28 -2.18
C MET A 84 -5.19 4.43 -2.67
N VAL A 85 -4.03 4.11 -3.23
CA VAL A 85 -2.99 5.07 -3.63
C VAL A 85 -2.86 5.21 -5.14
N LEU A 86 -2.95 4.10 -5.88
CA LEU A 86 -2.59 4.08 -7.29
C LEU A 86 -3.51 4.96 -8.14
N HIS A 87 -4.82 4.96 -7.86
CA HIS A 87 -5.79 5.74 -8.64
C HIS A 87 -5.64 7.27 -8.47
N HIS A 88 -4.94 7.72 -7.43
CA HIS A 88 -4.59 9.13 -7.25
C HIS A 88 -3.30 9.56 -7.95
N ASN A 89 -2.62 8.66 -8.65
CA ASN A 89 -1.33 8.94 -9.28
C ASN A 89 -1.41 8.86 -10.80
N PRO A 90 -0.77 9.79 -11.53
CA PRO A 90 -0.74 9.75 -13.00
C PRO A 90 0.06 8.58 -13.55
N ASP A 91 1.03 8.05 -12.80
CA ASP A 91 1.90 6.93 -13.19
C ASP A 91 1.93 5.82 -12.13
N PRO A 92 0.89 4.97 -12.08
CA PRO A 92 0.82 3.85 -11.13
C PRO A 92 1.95 2.83 -11.28
N LEU A 93 2.43 2.59 -12.49
CA LEU A 93 3.54 1.65 -12.73
C LEU A 93 4.84 2.13 -12.06
N LYS A 94 5.11 3.43 -12.09
CA LYS A 94 6.27 4.01 -11.40
C LYS A 94 6.19 3.75 -9.89
N ILE A 95 5.02 3.91 -9.28
CA ILE A 95 4.80 3.61 -7.84
C ILE A 95 5.16 2.16 -7.53
N ILE A 96 4.65 1.21 -8.32
CA ILE A 96 4.91 -0.23 -8.14
C ILE A 96 6.41 -0.53 -8.33
N LYS A 97 7.07 0.10 -9.31
CA LYS A 97 8.51 -0.05 -9.56
C LYS A 97 9.36 0.46 -8.41
N ASP A 98 9.02 1.63 -7.85
CA ASP A 98 9.70 2.19 -6.68
C ASP A 98 9.59 1.23 -5.48
N CYS A 99 8.39 0.69 -5.23
CA CYS A 99 8.16 -0.31 -4.19
C CYS A 99 8.99 -1.59 -4.41
N ALA A 100 8.95 -2.15 -5.63
CA ALA A 100 9.70 -3.36 -5.96
C ALA A 100 11.22 -3.17 -5.76
N THR A 101 11.74 -1.97 -6.08
CA THR A 101 13.17 -1.64 -5.88
C THR A 101 13.54 -1.56 -4.40
N ALA A 102 12.66 -1.04 -3.56
CA ALA A 102 12.89 -0.88 -2.13
C ALA A 102 12.72 -2.18 -1.33
N LEU A 103 11.89 -3.09 -1.81
CA LEU A 103 11.67 -4.39 -1.17
C LEU A 103 12.92 -5.25 -1.14
N SER A 104 13.16 -5.91 -0.01
CA SER A 104 14.16 -6.97 0.15
C SER A 104 13.81 -8.19 -0.70
N SER A 105 14.78 -9.07 -0.94
CA SER A 105 14.52 -10.39 -1.53
C SER A 105 13.50 -11.15 -0.67
N ASN A 106 12.45 -11.66 -1.28
CA ASN A 106 11.26 -12.24 -0.64
C ASN A 106 10.36 -11.25 0.12
N GLY A 107 10.58 -9.94 0.01
CA GLY A 107 9.68 -8.92 0.54
C GLY A 107 8.31 -8.93 -0.15
N TYR A 108 7.30 -8.38 0.51
CA TYR A 108 5.91 -8.42 0.05
C TYR A 108 5.36 -7.02 -0.22
N LEU A 109 4.56 -6.93 -1.27
CA LEU A 109 3.77 -5.75 -1.62
C LEU A 109 2.28 -6.07 -1.51
N LEU A 110 1.56 -5.34 -0.68
CA LEU A 110 0.09 -5.38 -0.63
C LEU A 110 -0.45 -4.16 -1.36
N ILE A 111 -1.35 -4.39 -2.32
CA ILE A 111 -2.07 -3.33 -3.03
C ILE A 111 -3.56 -3.51 -2.78
N THR A 112 -4.21 -2.48 -2.25
CA THR A 112 -5.67 -2.38 -2.16
C THR A 112 -6.14 -1.26 -3.07
N GLU A 113 -7.04 -1.57 -4.00
CA GLU A 113 -7.54 -0.64 -5.00
C GLU A 113 -9.00 -0.88 -5.36
N LEU A 114 -9.62 0.11 -6.02
CA LEU A 114 -10.91 -0.09 -6.66
C LEU A 114 -10.76 -0.90 -7.95
N CYS A 115 -11.67 -1.84 -8.18
CA CYS A 115 -11.90 -2.34 -9.52
C CYS A 115 -12.42 -1.22 -10.41
N SER A 116 -12.21 -1.30 -11.73
CA SER A 116 -12.71 -0.30 -12.67
C SER A 116 -14.22 -0.10 -12.52
N HIS A 117 -14.65 1.17 -12.62
CA HIS A 117 -16.04 1.60 -12.50
C HIS A 117 -16.32 2.80 -13.40
N GLU A 118 -17.59 3.10 -13.63
CA GLU A 118 -18.03 4.16 -14.56
C GLU A 118 -18.45 5.46 -13.84
N GLN A 119 -18.13 5.60 -12.56
CA GLN A 119 -18.58 6.75 -11.76
C GLN A 119 -17.68 7.97 -11.98
N GLU A 120 -17.89 8.69 -13.05
CA GLU A 120 -17.13 9.86 -13.49
C GLU A 120 -17.00 10.99 -12.44
N TRP A 121 -17.94 11.08 -11.50
CA TRP A 121 -17.89 12.08 -10.43
C TRP A 121 -16.66 11.92 -9.53
N ALA A 122 -16.10 10.71 -9.42
CA ALA A 122 -14.91 10.44 -8.60
C ALA A 122 -13.71 11.26 -9.05
N LYS A 123 -13.50 11.42 -10.36
CA LYS A 123 -12.41 12.26 -10.91
C LYS A 123 -12.53 13.72 -10.44
N LYS A 124 -13.74 14.26 -10.43
CA LYS A 124 -13.99 15.67 -10.09
C LYS A 124 -13.98 15.93 -8.58
N SER A 125 -14.53 15.00 -7.80
CA SER A 125 -14.76 15.19 -6.37
C SER A 125 -13.65 14.65 -5.49
N CYS A 126 -12.92 13.59 -5.94
CA CYS A 126 -11.90 12.91 -5.16
C CYS A 126 -10.47 13.14 -5.68
N GLY A 127 -10.31 13.77 -6.85
CA GLY A 127 -8.99 13.99 -7.46
C GLY A 127 -8.40 12.71 -8.08
N ASP A 128 -9.27 11.77 -8.48
CA ASP A 128 -8.85 10.51 -9.06
C ASP A 128 -8.35 10.71 -10.52
N PHE A 129 -7.17 10.23 -10.83
CA PHE A 129 -6.69 10.13 -12.22
C PHE A 129 -7.32 8.93 -12.94
N TRP A 130 -7.64 7.87 -12.20
CA TRP A 130 -8.15 6.60 -12.71
C TRP A 130 -9.46 6.22 -12.01
N LEU A 131 -10.40 5.68 -12.77
CA LEU A 131 -11.66 5.12 -12.25
C LEU A 131 -11.47 3.65 -11.86
N GLY A 132 -10.51 3.38 -10.97
CA GLY A 132 -10.13 2.03 -10.61
C GLY A 132 -9.31 1.33 -11.70
N PHE A 133 -9.04 0.06 -11.52
CA PHE A 133 -8.20 -0.75 -12.41
C PHE A 133 -8.83 -2.11 -12.67
N GLU A 134 -8.60 -2.64 -13.87
CA GLU A 134 -8.80 -4.07 -14.11
C GLU A 134 -7.76 -4.88 -13.29
N PRO A 135 -8.18 -6.00 -12.68
CA PRO A 135 -7.28 -6.82 -11.86
C PRO A 135 -6.02 -7.28 -12.58
N ASP A 136 -6.14 -7.62 -13.87
CA ASP A 136 -5.01 -8.06 -14.68
C ASP A 136 -4.03 -6.91 -14.97
N THR A 137 -4.48 -5.66 -15.00
CA THR A 137 -3.59 -4.51 -15.17
C THR A 137 -2.59 -4.39 -14.03
N ILE A 138 -3.05 -4.46 -12.78
CA ILE A 138 -2.17 -4.41 -11.59
C ILE A 138 -1.23 -5.60 -11.58
N LYS A 139 -1.73 -6.79 -11.92
CA LYS A 139 -0.92 -8.01 -12.03
C LYS A 139 0.21 -7.84 -13.04
N VAL A 140 -0.10 -7.42 -14.26
CA VAL A 140 0.90 -7.23 -15.34
C VAL A 140 1.97 -6.22 -14.93
N TRP A 141 1.57 -5.10 -14.30
CA TRP A 141 2.53 -4.11 -13.79
C TRP A 141 3.47 -4.70 -12.74
N ALA A 142 2.95 -5.44 -11.78
CA ALA A 142 3.76 -6.06 -10.73
C ALA A 142 4.71 -7.13 -11.30
N GLU A 143 4.23 -7.99 -12.20
CA GLU A 143 5.04 -9.03 -12.86
C GLU A 143 6.14 -8.41 -13.73
N SER A 144 5.91 -7.25 -14.36
CA SER A 144 6.92 -6.54 -15.16
C SER A 144 8.11 -6.03 -14.35
N VAL A 145 7.98 -5.95 -13.02
CA VAL A 145 9.01 -5.51 -12.08
C VAL A 145 9.44 -6.63 -11.12
N GLN A 146 9.38 -7.88 -11.57
CA GLN A 146 9.83 -9.08 -10.85
C GLN A 146 9.08 -9.37 -9.55
N MET A 147 7.77 -9.08 -9.54
CA MET A 147 6.88 -9.44 -8.43
C MET A 147 5.97 -10.60 -8.84
N GLU A 148 5.88 -11.63 -8.01
CA GLU A 148 4.97 -12.75 -8.21
C GLU A 148 3.65 -12.51 -7.48
N LYS A 149 2.53 -12.70 -8.15
CA LYS A 149 1.22 -12.64 -7.51
C LYS A 149 0.98 -13.88 -6.65
N ILE A 150 0.77 -13.67 -5.35
CA ILE A 150 0.48 -14.75 -4.39
C ILE A 150 -1.02 -14.97 -4.27
N GLU A 151 -1.80 -13.91 -4.02
CA GLU A 151 -3.26 -14.00 -3.87
C GLU A 151 -3.94 -12.71 -4.30
N SER A 152 -5.20 -12.84 -4.74
CA SER A 152 -6.11 -11.71 -4.94
C SER A 152 -7.43 -11.99 -4.25
N VAL A 153 -7.95 -10.99 -3.54
CA VAL A 153 -9.26 -11.02 -2.86
C VAL A 153 -10.10 -9.87 -3.38
N PHE A 154 -11.38 -10.12 -3.59
CA PHE A 154 -12.34 -9.13 -4.08
C PHE A 154 -13.46 -8.95 -3.06
N ILE A 155 -13.79 -7.69 -2.76
CA ILE A 155 -14.79 -7.32 -1.77
C ILE A 155 -15.81 -6.38 -2.42
N ASN A 156 -17.06 -6.81 -2.47
CA ASN A 156 -18.15 -5.92 -2.87
C ASN A 156 -18.52 -5.00 -1.71
N GLN A 157 -18.50 -3.70 -1.94
CA GLN A 157 -18.88 -2.70 -0.96
C GLN A 157 -20.38 -2.38 -1.05
N ARG A 158 -20.97 -1.92 0.04
CA ARG A 158 -22.40 -1.56 0.10
C ARG A 158 -22.76 -0.38 -0.82
N ASN A 159 -21.80 0.46 -1.15
CA ASN A 159 -21.96 1.62 -2.04
C ASN A 159 -21.85 1.28 -3.54
N GLY A 160 -21.79 -0.01 -3.89
CA GLY A 160 -21.71 -0.48 -5.27
C GLY A 160 -20.30 -0.56 -5.85
N PHE A 161 -19.28 -0.06 -5.15
CA PHE A 161 -17.89 -0.26 -5.55
C PHE A 161 -17.43 -1.67 -5.24
N LYS A 162 -16.46 -2.15 -6.01
CA LYS A 162 -15.73 -3.39 -5.75
C LYS A 162 -14.28 -3.07 -5.47
N THR A 163 -13.79 -3.53 -4.34
CA THR A 163 -12.38 -3.41 -3.96
C THR A 163 -11.65 -4.69 -4.30
N GLN A 164 -10.44 -4.55 -4.80
CA GLN A 164 -9.50 -5.63 -5.03
C GLN A 164 -8.30 -5.48 -4.10
N ILE A 165 -7.82 -6.60 -3.57
CA ILE A 165 -6.65 -6.68 -2.70
C ILE A 165 -5.72 -7.71 -3.31
N HIS A 166 -4.49 -7.31 -3.58
CA HIS A 166 -3.46 -8.18 -4.14
C HIS A 166 -2.26 -8.27 -3.21
N ILE A 167 -1.74 -9.47 -3.01
CA ILE A 167 -0.43 -9.70 -2.40
C ILE A 167 0.52 -10.18 -3.48
N PHE A 168 1.64 -9.49 -3.58
CA PHE A 168 2.78 -9.85 -4.42
C PHE A 168 4.00 -10.14 -3.55
N LYS A 169 4.85 -11.02 -4.03
CA LYS A 169 6.15 -11.32 -3.43
C LYS A 169 7.25 -11.03 -4.42
N LYS A 170 8.32 -10.36 -3.96
CA LYS A 170 9.50 -10.13 -4.80
C LYS A 170 10.25 -11.44 -5.01
N TYR A 171 10.63 -11.72 -6.26
CA TYR A 171 11.50 -12.86 -6.54
C TYR A 171 12.84 -12.72 -5.79
N LYS A 172 13.44 -13.85 -5.49
CA LYS A 172 14.80 -13.91 -5.01
C LYS A 172 15.74 -13.62 -6.20
N ASP A 173 16.57 -12.60 -6.07
CA ASP A 173 17.68 -12.36 -7.02
C ASP A 173 18.67 -13.53 -6.99
#